data_5851ff336fabba32317002a04ca576f6
#
_entry.id   5851ff336fabba32317002a04ca576f6
#
_cell.length_a   1.000
_cell.length_b   1.000
_cell.length_c   1.000
_cell.angle_alpha   90.00
_cell.angle_beta   90.00
_cell.angle_gamma   90.00
#
_symmetry.space_group_name_H-M   'P 1'
#
loop_
_entity.id
_entity.type
_entity.pdbx_description
1 polymer ?
#
loop_
_entity_poly.entity_id
_entity_poly.type
_entity_poly.pdbx_seq_one_letter_code
_entity_poly.pdbx_strand_id
1 'polypeptide(L)' 'AGPVVLQAAVPVLRGDTADALAARILVVEHALYPRAIQQVLDALP' A
#
# COMPACT_ATOMS: atom_id res chain seq x y z
N ALA A 1 2.40 -15.14 16.71
CA ALA A 1 2.32 -13.84 16.05
C ALA A 1 1.05 -13.73 15.24
N GLY A 2 0.38 -12.62 15.29
CA GLY A 2 -0.80 -12.36 14.47
C GLY A 2 -0.44 -11.89 13.06
N PRO A 3 -1.43 -11.71 12.20
CA PRO A 3 -1.19 -11.18 10.87
C PRO A 3 -0.70 -9.73 10.93
N VAL A 4 0.24 -9.42 10.04
CA VAL A 4 0.68 -8.04 9.85
C VAL A 4 -0.18 -7.45 8.74
N VAL A 5 -0.86 -6.34 9.04
CA VAL A 5 -1.73 -5.65 8.08
C VAL A 5 -1.31 -4.20 7.96
N LEU A 6 -1.03 -3.78 6.73
CA LEU A 6 -0.87 -2.37 6.38
C LEU A 6 -1.93 -2.01 5.36
N GLN A 7 -2.56 -0.87 5.58
CA GLN A 7 -3.60 -0.33 4.69
C GLN A 7 -3.33 1.12 4.39
N ALA A 8 -3.67 1.52 3.16
CA ALA A 8 -3.65 2.92 2.76
C ALA A 8 -4.88 3.21 1.91
N ALA A 9 -5.52 4.33 2.19
CA ALA A 9 -6.63 4.81 1.39
C ALA A 9 -6.09 5.52 0.15
N VAL A 10 -6.63 5.17 -1.02
CA VAL A 10 -6.29 5.84 -2.27
C VAL A 10 -7.55 6.57 -2.75
N PRO A 11 -7.50 7.91 -2.88
CA PRO A 11 -8.68 8.64 -3.32
C PRO A 11 -8.99 8.34 -4.79
N VAL A 12 -10.26 8.16 -5.07
CA VAL A 12 -10.78 8.14 -6.44
C VAL A 12 -11.30 9.54 -6.75
N LEU A 13 -10.65 10.20 -7.70
CA LEU A 13 -10.97 11.56 -8.08
C LEU A 13 -11.95 11.60 -9.24
N ARG A 14 -12.78 12.65 -9.25
CA ARG A 14 -13.72 12.86 -10.36
C ARG A 14 -12.92 12.99 -11.67
N GLY A 15 -13.32 12.21 -12.68
CA GLY A 15 -12.62 12.19 -13.96
C GLY A 15 -11.43 11.23 -14.02
N ASP A 16 -11.17 10.45 -12.97
CA ASP A 16 -10.15 9.42 -13.03
C ASP A 16 -10.45 8.41 -14.13
N THR A 17 -9.43 8.12 -14.92
CA THR A 17 -9.41 6.95 -15.81
C THR A 17 -8.88 5.75 -15.03
N ALA A 18 -9.08 4.55 -15.56
CA ALA A 18 -8.50 3.34 -14.98
C ALA A 18 -6.97 3.44 -14.89
N ASP A 19 -6.33 3.99 -15.92
CA ASP A 19 -4.88 4.14 -15.96
C ASP A 19 -4.39 5.17 -14.93
N ALA A 20 -5.10 6.29 -14.77
CA ALA A 20 -4.75 7.30 -13.78
C ALA A 20 -4.86 6.76 -12.35
N LEU A 21 -5.94 6.03 -12.06
CA LEU A 21 -6.15 5.41 -10.76
C LEU A 21 -5.09 4.33 -10.49
N ALA A 22 -4.79 3.50 -11.47
CA ALA A 22 -3.77 2.46 -11.34
C ALA A 22 -2.39 3.07 -11.04
N ALA A 23 -2.02 4.17 -11.70
CA ALA A 23 -0.77 4.87 -11.43
C ALA A 23 -0.71 5.41 -10.01
N ARG A 24 -1.82 5.97 -9.50
CA ARG A 24 -1.89 6.46 -8.12
C ARG A 24 -1.76 5.33 -7.11
N ILE A 25 -2.43 4.21 -7.35
CA ILE A 25 -2.32 3.01 -6.50
C ILE A 25 -0.88 2.52 -6.46
N LEU A 26 -0.19 2.48 -7.59
CA LEU A 26 1.18 2.02 -7.68
C LEU A 26 2.15 2.88 -6.84
N VAL A 27 1.96 4.20 -6.84
CA VAL A 27 2.74 5.11 -5.99
C VAL A 27 2.55 4.78 -4.51
N VAL A 28 1.31 4.54 -4.09
CA VAL A 28 0.98 4.17 -2.71
C VAL A 28 1.60 2.81 -2.35
N GLU A 29 1.52 1.84 -3.24
CA GLU A 29 2.12 0.52 -3.02
C GLU A 29 3.62 0.59 -2.85
N HIS A 30 4.31 1.39 -3.67
CA HIS A 30 5.76 1.58 -3.55
C HIS A 30 6.18 2.19 -2.21
N ALA A 31 5.32 3.01 -1.61
CA ALA A 31 5.56 3.56 -0.28
C ALA A 31 5.21 2.56 0.83
N LEU A 32 4.22 1.70 0.60
CA LEU A 32 3.66 0.79 1.60
C LEU A 32 4.46 -0.51 1.73
N TYR A 33 4.94 -1.08 0.62
CA TYR A 33 5.61 -2.38 0.63
C TYR A 33 6.88 -2.41 1.50
N PRO A 34 7.78 -1.43 1.47
CA PRO A 34 8.94 -1.45 2.37
C PRO A 34 8.53 -1.46 3.84
N ARG A 35 7.45 -0.76 4.21
CA ARG A 35 6.93 -0.75 5.59
C ARG A 35 6.33 -2.11 5.95
N ALA A 36 5.63 -2.76 5.03
CA ALA A 36 5.07 -4.09 5.25
C ALA A 36 6.18 -5.11 5.48
N ILE A 37 7.24 -5.06 4.68
CA ILE A 37 8.40 -5.93 4.83
C ILE A 37 9.06 -5.71 6.19
N GLN A 38 9.25 -4.46 6.59
CA GLN A 38 9.85 -4.13 7.88
C GLN A 38 9.02 -4.65 9.05
N GLN A 39 7.69 -4.54 8.97
CA GLN A 39 6.82 -5.07 10.02
C GLN A 39 6.93 -6.60 10.13
N VAL A 40 7.02 -7.31 9.01
CA VAL A 40 7.22 -8.76 9.02
C VAL A 40 8.56 -9.11 9.68
N LEU A 41 9.63 -8.41 9.32
CA LEU A 41 10.96 -8.63 9.91
C LEU A 41 10.96 -8.36 11.41
N ASP A 42 10.30 -7.28 11.85
CA ASP A 42 10.21 -6.92 13.27
C ASP A 42 9.37 -7.90 14.09
N ALA A 43 8.44 -8.60 13.44
CA ALA A 43 7.59 -9.59 14.09
C ALA A 43 8.24 -10.99 14.17
N LEU A 44 9.34 -11.23 13.50
CA LEU A 44 10.05 -12.49 13.60
C LEU A 44 10.77 -12.63 14.94
N PRO A 45 10.76 -13.84 15.51
CA PRO A 45 11.46 -14.10 16.78
C PRO A 45 12.98 -14.03 16.65
#